data_ee50eab03be795cf74b9a349bb03020d
#
_entry.id   ee50eab03be795cf74b9a349bb03020d
#
_cell.length_a   1.000
_cell.length_b   1.000
_cell.length_c   1.000
_cell.angle_alpha   90.00
_cell.angle_beta   90.00
_cell.angle_gamma   90.00
#
_symmetry.space_group_name_H-M   'P 1'
#
loop_
_entity.id
_entity.type
_entity.pdbx_description
1 polymer ?
#
loop_
_entity_poly.entity_id
_entity_poly.type
_entity_poly.pdbx_seq_one_letter_code
_entity_poly.pdbx_strand_id
1 'polypeptide(L)'
;LDKIKQRKVSWQDVLRRFIGGDQPDDYSFRKPNKKVYHNYKIYAPTVLKVGAGDIVVACDTSGSVTNDELSQFLGEIRAISEDLMPTSVTIISCDYKIRNVIRYEQGEEIENLNTTGRSGTRVSPVFRYLEDENIQFDTLVYMSDLWIDDYPKHFDKPLLWVGTAVEGQR
;
A
#
# COMPACT_ATOMS: atom_id res chain seq x y z
N LEU A 1 39.32 -8.10 7.83
CA LEU A 1 38.31 -7.05 7.61
C LEU A 1 37.01 -7.74 7.28
N ASP A 2 36.18 -7.96 8.30
CA ASP A 2 34.87 -8.58 8.15
C ASP A 2 33.97 -7.66 7.30
N LYS A 3 33.53 -8.18 6.16
CA LYS A 3 32.50 -7.53 5.36
C LYS A 3 31.21 -7.51 6.19
N ILE A 4 30.84 -6.33 6.67
CA ILE A 4 29.53 -6.11 7.29
C ILE A 4 28.47 -6.55 6.26
N LYS A 5 27.83 -7.68 6.51
CA LYS A 5 26.68 -8.12 5.72
C LYS A 5 25.59 -7.09 5.90
N GLN A 6 25.38 -6.25 4.91
CA GLN A 6 24.20 -5.38 4.87
C GLN A 6 22.96 -6.28 4.95
N ARG A 7 22.17 -6.07 5.98
CA ARG A 7 20.88 -6.73 6.14
C ARG A 7 20.00 -6.27 4.97
N LYS A 8 19.74 -7.16 4.02
CA LYS A 8 18.81 -6.87 2.93
C LYS A 8 17.41 -6.72 3.57
N VAL A 9 16.92 -5.51 3.66
CA VAL A 9 15.54 -5.25 4.11
C VAL A 9 14.63 -5.70 2.98
N SER A 10 13.66 -6.56 3.30
CA SER A 10 12.65 -6.99 2.33
C SER A 10 11.74 -5.80 1.98
N TRP A 11 11.45 -5.61 0.68
CA TRP A 11 10.50 -4.57 0.26
C TRP A 11 9.09 -4.82 0.85
N GLN A 12 8.72 -6.09 1.08
CA GLN A 12 7.48 -6.47 1.73
C GLN A 12 7.40 -5.93 3.17
N ASP A 13 8.51 -6.03 3.91
CA ASP A 13 8.57 -5.50 5.29
C ASP A 13 8.43 -3.97 5.31
N VAL A 14 9.04 -3.28 4.34
CA VAL A 14 8.93 -1.83 4.19
C VAL A 14 7.49 -1.44 3.86
N LEU A 15 6.88 -2.13 2.90
CA LEU A 15 5.51 -1.90 2.47
C LEU A 15 4.53 -2.10 3.64
N ARG A 16 4.68 -3.21 4.38
CA ARG A 16 3.84 -3.52 5.54
C ARG A 16 3.94 -2.47 6.64
N ARG A 17 5.15 -2.01 6.96
CA ARG A 17 5.37 -0.92 7.93
C ARG A 17 4.77 0.39 7.44
N PHE A 18 4.94 0.71 6.17
CA PHE A 18 4.43 1.94 5.59
C PHE A 18 2.90 2.00 5.63
N ILE A 19 2.23 0.91 5.27
CA ILE A 19 0.76 0.81 5.30
C ILE A 19 0.25 0.75 6.74
N GLY A 20 0.92 -0.01 7.62
CA GLY A 20 0.53 -0.13 9.03
C GLY A 20 0.76 1.14 9.84
N GLY A 21 1.57 2.06 9.31
CA GLY A 21 2.06 3.24 10.02
C GLY A 21 2.97 2.88 11.20
N ASP A 22 3.84 3.79 11.59
CA ASP A 22 4.52 3.78 12.90
C ASP A 22 3.57 4.34 13.98
N GLN A 23 2.31 3.91 13.98
CA GLN A 23 1.39 4.30 15.03
C GLN A 23 1.83 3.55 16.29
N PRO A 24 2.34 4.25 17.32
CA PRO A 24 2.43 3.63 18.63
C PRO A 24 1.03 3.18 18.99
N ASP A 25 0.91 1.93 19.45
CA ASP A 25 -0.35 1.40 19.97
C ASP A 25 -0.98 2.45 20.88
N ASP A 26 -2.07 3.09 20.43
CA ASP A 26 -2.71 4.13 21.21
C ASP A 26 -3.45 3.43 22.35
N TYR A 27 -2.83 3.48 23.55
CA TYR A 27 -3.38 2.92 24.76
C TYR A 27 -4.53 3.80 25.25
N SER A 28 -5.76 3.38 24.99
CA SER A 28 -6.92 4.10 25.50
C SER A 28 -7.40 3.52 26.83
N PHE A 29 -7.38 4.38 27.86
CA PHE A 29 -8.00 4.10 29.16
C PHE A 29 -9.51 4.41 29.19
N ARG A 30 -10.08 4.95 28.10
CA ARG A 30 -11.51 5.28 28.04
C ARG A 30 -12.42 4.04 28.07
N LYS A 31 -11.92 2.89 27.61
CA LYS A 31 -12.60 1.62 27.70
C LYS A 31 -11.63 0.58 28.26
N PRO A 32 -11.78 0.16 29.54
CA PRO A 32 -10.92 -0.85 30.13
C PRO A 32 -11.08 -2.19 29.40
N ASN A 33 -9.98 -2.93 29.27
CA ASN A 33 -10.01 -4.26 28.69
C ASN A 33 -10.83 -5.21 29.58
N LYS A 34 -12.07 -5.49 29.16
CA LYS A 34 -13.02 -6.31 29.94
C LYS A 34 -12.51 -7.70 30.25
N LYS A 35 -11.72 -8.33 29.36
CA LYS A 35 -11.12 -9.66 29.60
C LYS A 35 -10.11 -9.62 30.72
N VAL A 36 -9.21 -8.63 30.71
CA VAL A 36 -8.18 -8.47 31.76
C VAL A 36 -8.83 -8.12 33.09
N TYR A 37 -9.79 -7.20 33.09
CA TYR A 37 -10.52 -6.86 34.31
C TYR A 37 -11.28 -8.05 34.89
N HIS A 38 -11.96 -8.84 34.05
CA HIS A 38 -12.73 -10.01 34.55
C HIS A 38 -11.82 -11.05 35.15
N ASN A 39 -10.68 -11.37 34.54
CA ASN A 39 -9.78 -12.43 34.98
C ASN A 39 -8.85 -12.01 36.11
N TYR A 40 -8.37 -10.77 36.12
CA TYR A 40 -7.30 -10.34 37.03
C TYR A 40 -7.69 -9.17 37.93
N LYS A 41 -8.89 -8.59 37.77
CA LYS A 41 -9.34 -7.38 38.51
C LYS A 41 -8.41 -6.17 38.35
N ILE A 42 -7.66 -6.13 37.26
CA ILE A 42 -6.73 -5.05 36.94
C ILE A 42 -7.32 -4.19 35.82
N TYR A 43 -7.30 -2.87 36.01
CA TYR A 43 -7.65 -1.93 34.94
C TYR A 43 -6.49 -1.81 33.97
N ALA A 44 -6.55 -2.55 32.87
CA ALA A 44 -5.60 -2.43 31.77
C ALA A 44 -6.20 -1.60 30.64
N PRO A 45 -5.40 -0.78 29.96
CA PRO A 45 -5.86 -0.04 28.78
C PRO A 45 -6.24 -1.03 27.67
N THR A 46 -7.21 -0.65 26.83
CA THR A 46 -7.49 -1.35 25.60
C THR A 46 -6.55 -0.82 24.53
N VAL A 47 -5.81 -1.69 23.88
CA VAL A 47 -5.07 -1.37 22.67
C VAL A 47 -6.12 -1.16 21.57
N LEU A 48 -6.31 0.10 21.19
CA LEU A 48 -7.05 0.41 19.97
C LEU A 48 -6.07 0.15 18.82
N LYS A 49 -6.16 -0.98 18.16
CA LYS A 49 -5.58 -1.11 16.84
C LYS A 49 -6.35 -0.13 15.96
N VAL A 50 -5.76 1.02 15.73
CA VAL A 50 -6.20 1.87 14.62
C VAL A 50 -5.82 1.06 13.40
N GLY A 51 -6.80 0.45 12.73
CA GLY A 51 -6.56 -0.25 11.47
C GLY A 51 -5.90 0.70 10.47
N ALA A 52 -5.18 0.18 9.52
CA ALA A 52 -4.71 0.97 8.40
C ALA A 52 -5.94 1.68 7.81
N GLY A 53 -5.85 3.00 7.61
CA GLY A 53 -6.96 3.79 7.09
C GLY A 53 -7.34 3.44 5.65
N ASP A 54 -7.72 4.43 4.86
CA ASP A 54 -7.99 4.25 3.44
C ASP A 54 -6.69 4.22 2.64
N ILE A 55 -6.47 3.14 1.88
CA ILE A 55 -5.24 2.91 1.11
C ILE A 55 -5.55 3.04 -0.38
N VAL A 56 -4.73 3.78 -1.10
CA VAL A 56 -4.71 3.75 -2.57
C VAL A 56 -3.48 3.01 -3.04
N VAL A 57 -3.67 2.09 -3.96
CA VAL A 57 -2.62 1.31 -4.62
C VAL A 57 -2.67 1.57 -6.11
N ALA A 58 -1.67 2.26 -6.64
CA ALA A 58 -1.53 2.49 -8.06
C ALA A 58 -0.56 1.46 -8.66
N CYS A 59 -0.99 0.78 -9.71
CA CYS A 59 -0.19 -0.21 -10.41
C CYS A 59 0.08 0.27 -11.83
N ASP A 60 1.37 0.40 -12.16
CA ASP A 60 1.80 0.57 -13.53
C ASP A 60 1.55 -0.73 -14.30
N THR A 61 0.79 -0.61 -15.38
CA THR A 61 0.47 -1.73 -16.28
C THR A 61 1.13 -1.54 -17.65
N SER A 62 2.20 -0.76 -17.72
CA SER A 62 3.01 -0.58 -18.92
C SER A 62 3.67 -1.90 -19.36
N GLY A 63 4.14 -1.93 -20.59
CA GLY A 63 4.71 -3.16 -21.18
C GLY A 63 6.01 -3.65 -20.53
N SER A 64 6.66 -2.83 -19.73
CA SER A 64 7.88 -3.14 -18.97
C SER A 64 7.60 -3.89 -17.66
N VAL A 65 6.40 -3.76 -17.10
CA VAL A 65 5.98 -4.49 -15.90
C VAL A 65 5.39 -5.84 -16.31
N THR A 66 5.95 -6.92 -15.81
CA THR A 66 5.49 -8.28 -16.11
C THR A 66 4.24 -8.64 -15.29
N ASN A 67 3.43 -9.56 -15.82
CA ASN A 67 2.27 -10.06 -15.10
C ASN A 67 2.65 -10.77 -13.79
N ASP A 68 3.83 -11.40 -13.74
CA ASP A 68 4.32 -12.09 -12.55
C ASP A 68 4.67 -11.09 -11.44
N GLU A 69 5.35 -9.99 -11.78
CA GLU A 69 5.66 -8.91 -10.84
C GLU A 69 4.39 -8.26 -10.29
N LEU A 70 3.42 -7.99 -11.16
CA LEU A 70 2.15 -7.44 -10.74
C LEU A 70 1.36 -8.41 -9.84
N SER A 71 1.33 -9.69 -10.20
CA SER A 71 0.66 -10.73 -9.40
C SER A 71 1.31 -10.88 -8.03
N GLN A 72 2.64 -10.85 -7.96
CA GLN A 72 3.38 -10.89 -6.71
C GLN A 72 3.07 -9.66 -5.83
N PHE A 73 3.05 -8.47 -6.43
CA PHE A 73 2.74 -7.24 -5.71
C PHE A 73 1.31 -7.24 -5.16
N LEU A 74 0.33 -7.61 -5.98
CA LEU A 74 -1.07 -7.70 -5.54
C LEU A 74 -1.28 -8.78 -4.48
N GLY A 75 -0.56 -9.89 -4.59
CA GLY A 75 -0.55 -10.93 -3.55
C GLY A 75 -0.07 -10.38 -2.21
N GLU A 76 0.96 -9.52 -2.20
CA GLU A 76 1.45 -8.89 -0.98
C GLU A 76 0.45 -7.84 -0.44
N ILE A 77 -0.16 -7.04 -1.31
CA ILE A 77 -1.21 -6.09 -0.91
C ILE A 77 -2.40 -6.84 -0.28
N ARG A 78 -2.80 -7.97 -0.85
CA ARG A 78 -3.84 -8.83 -0.29
C ARG A 78 -3.47 -9.34 1.10
N ALA A 79 -2.27 -9.91 1.27
CA ALA A 79 -1.80 -10.39 2.56
C ALA A 79 -1.74 -9.28 3.62
N ILE A 80 -1.27 -8.09 3.24
CA ILE A 80 -1.25 -6.92 4.12
C ILE A 80 -2.67 -6.48 4.49
N SER A 81 -3.60 -6.50 3.53
CA SER A 81 -4.99 -6.13 3.78
C SER A 81 -5.70 -7.12 4.72
N GLU A 82 -5.40 -8.41 4.61
CA GLU A 82 -5.90 -9.43 5.54
C GLU A 82 -5.36 -9.23 6.97
N ASP A 83 -4.09 -8.84 7.10
CA ASP A 83 -3.44 -8.65 8.40
C ASP A 83 -3.83 -7.33 9.09
N LEU A 84 -3.86 -6.24 8.33
CA LEU A 84 -4.04 -4.89 8.87
C LEU A 84 -5.49 -4.41 8.85
N MET A 85 -6.36 -5.09 8.08
CA MET A 85 -7.80 -4.79 7.96
C MET A 85 -8.05 -3.29 7.69
N PRO A 86 -7.51 -2.72 6.58
CA PRO A 86 -7.74 -1.31 6.24
C PRO A 86 -9.22 -1.02 6.06
N THR A 87 -9.61 0.24 6.20
CA THR A 87 -10.99 0.69 6.00
C THR A 87 -11.43 0.45 4.55
N SER A 88 -10.55 0.79 3.61
CA SER A 88 -10.74 0.45 2.19
C SER A 88 -9.40 0.35 1.47
N VAL A 89 -9.39 -0.38 0.35
CA VAL A 89 -8.27 -0.45 -0.59
C VAL A 89 -8.77 -0.10 -1.97
N THR A 90 -8.28 1.01 -2.54
CA THR A 90 -8.59 1.40 -3.91
C THR A 90 -7.42 1.06 -4.81
N ILE A 91 -7.63 0.16 -5.77
CA ILE A 91 -6.61 -0.25 -6.73
C ILE A 91 -6.84 0.47 -8.06
N ILE A 92 -5.82 1.19 -8.52
CA ILE A 92 -5.83 1.96 -9.76
C ILE A 92 -4.81 1.36 -10.72
N SER A 93 -5.26 0.85 -11.84
CA SER A 93 -4.39 0.40 -12.94
C SER A 93 -4.19 1.54 -13.91
N CYS A 94 -2.94 1.88 -14.20
CA CYS A 94 -2.57 2.99 -15.06
C CYS A 94 -1.41 2.59 -15.97
N ASP A 95 -1.46 3.03 -17.23
CA ASP A 95 -0.33 3.08 -18.15
C ASP A 95 -0.08 4.55 -18.53
N TYR A 96 -0.37 5.01 -19.74
CA TYR A 96 -0.40 6.44 -20.08
C TYR A 96 -1.73 7.11 -19.68
N LYS A 97 -2.74 6.32 -19.27
CA LYS A 97 -4.03 6.75 -18.74
C LYS A 97 -4.55 5.73 -17.72
N ILE A 98 -5.55 6.12 -16.93
CA ILE A 98 -6.23 5.19 -16.03
C ILE A 98 -6.99 4.16 -16.86
N ARG A 99 -6.79 2.89 -16.54
CA ARG A 99 -7.41 1.74 -17.19
C ARG A 99 -8.56 1.18 -16.38
N ASN A 100 -8.33 1.05 -15.08
CA ASN A 100 -9.32 0.49 -14.18
C ASN A 100 -9.14 1.09 -12.78
N VAL A 101 -10.25 1.23 -12.07
CA VAL A 101 -10.29 1.63 -10.66
C VAL A 101 -11.26 0.71 -9.95
N ILE A 102 -10.78 -0.01 -8.95
CA ILE A 102 -11.58 -0.91 -8.14
C ILE A 102 -11.38 -0.54 -6.69
N ARG A 103 -12.47 -0.33 -5.95
CA ARG A 103 -12.46 -0.10 -4.52
C ARG A 103 -12.98 -1.35 -3.81
N TYR A 104 -12.22 -1.79 -2.82
CA TYR A 104 -12.56 -2.87 -1.92
C TYR A 104 -12.79 -2.30 -0.54
N GLU A 105 -13.89 -2.65 0.10
CA GLU A 105 -14.17 -2.29 1.48
C GLU A 105 -13.51 -3.29 2.44
N GLN A 106 -13.48 -2.96 3.71
CA GLN A 106 -12.85 -3.80 4.74
C GLN A 106 -13.40 -5.23 4.72
N GLY A 107 -12.50 -6.20 4.57
CA GLY A 107 -12.84 -7.63 4.57
C GLY A 107 -13.27 -8.18 3.21
N GLU A 108 -13.32 -7.36 2.16
CA GLU A 108 -13.53 -7.85 0.80
C GLU A 108 -12.26 -8.48 0.25
N GLU A 109 -12.42 -9.55 -0.53
CA GLU A 109 -11.30 -10.23 -1.16
C GLU A 109 -10.81 -9.45 -2.38
N ILE A 110 -9.51 -9.13 -2.38
CA ILE A 110 -8.87 -8.47 -3.52
C ILE A 110 -8.67 -9.50 -4.63
N GLU A 111 -9.36 -9.31 -5.74
CA GLU A 111 -9.26 -10.16 -6.92
C GLU A 111 -7.99 -9.86 -7.73
N ASN A 112 -7.57 -10.82 -8.55
CA ASN A 112 -6.49 -10.61 -9.50
C ASN A 112 -6.91 -9.62 -10.57
N LEU A 113 -6.08 -8.59 -10.79
CA LEU A 113 -6.32 -7.63 -11.86
C LEU A 113 -6.05 -8.27 -13.23
N ASN A 114 -7.04 -8.28 -14.09
CA ASN A 114 -6.83 -8.53 -15.50
C ASN A 114 -6.21 -7.29 -16.14
N THR A 115 -4.91 -7.30 -16.34
CA THR A 115 -4.19 -6.18 -16.95
C THR A 115 -4.35 -6.22 -18.46
N THR A 116 -5.19 -5.37 -18.98
CA THR A 116 -5.26 -5.06 -20.43
C THR A 116 -4.63 -3.69 -20.65
N GLY A 117 -3.42 -3.65 -21.13
CA GLY A 117 -2.72 -2.41 -21.48
C GLY A 117 -1.22 -2.65 -21.55
N ARG A 118 -0.57 -2.26 -22.62
CA ARG A 118 0.89 -2.37 -22.81
C ARG A 118 1.41 -1.11 -23.51
N SER A 119 0.96 0.04 -23.07
CA SER A 119 1.41 1.33 -23.57
C SER A 119 2.40 1.97 -22.61
N GLY A 120 3.02 3.08 -23.00
CA GLY A 120 4.02 3.77 -22.18
C GLY A 120 3.52 4.19 -20.80
N THR A 121 4.45 4.56 -19.93
CA THR A 121 4.22 4.87 -18.51
C THR A 121 4.02 6.36 -18.31
N ARG A 122 2.95 6.74 -17.59
CA ARG A 122 2.74 8.08 -17.03
C ARG A 122 2.08 7.95 -15.66
N VAL A 123 2.58 8.72 -14.71
CA VAL A 123 2.04 8.72 -13.34
C VAL A 123 1.07 9.87 -13.08
N SER A 124 1.22 10.99 -13.79
CA SER A 124 0.34 12.16 -13.62
C SER A 124 -1.16 11.87 -13.73
N PRO A 125 -1.65 10.90 -14.55
CA PRO A 125 -3.08 10.59 -14.59
C PRO A 125 -3.64 10.11 -13.26
N VAL A 126 -2.87 9.34 -12.47
CA VAL A 126 -3.31 8.86 -11.16
C VAL A 126 -3.49 10.02 -10.19
N PHE A 127 -2.49 10.91 -10.12
CA PHE A 127 -2.55 12.05 -9.20
C PHE A 127 -3.69 13.00 -9.54
N ARG A 128 -3.90 13.29 -10.84
CA ARG A 128 -5.04 14.09 -11.29
C ARG A 128 -6.37 13.45 -10.94
N TYR A 129 -6.49 12.15 -11.18
CA TYR A 129 -7.71 11.42 -10.84
C TYR A 129 -8.04 11.50 -9.36
N LEU A 130 -7.03 11.33 -8.48
CA LEU A 130 -7.21 11.43 -7.04
C LEU A 130 -7.67 12.83 -6.61
N GLU A 131 -7.17 13.88 -7.27
CA GLU A 131 -7.58 15.27 -7.04
C GLU A 131 -8.96 15.57 -7.61
N ASP A 132 -9.21 15.25 -8.88
CA ASP A 132 -10.45 15.56 -9.60
C ASP A 132 -11.67 14.86 -8.97
N GLU A 133 -11.50 13.59 -8.60
CA GLU A 133 -12.54 12.80 -7.93
C GLU A 133 -12.57 13.03 -6.41
N ASN A 134 -11.71 13.91 -5.89
CA ASN A 134 -11.60 14.22 -4.45
C ASN A 134 -11.54 12.96 -3.56
N ILE A 135 -10.75 11.96 -3.99
CA ILE A 135 -10.63 10.69 -3.28
C ILE A 135 -9.87 10.91 -1.97
N GLN A 136 -10.54 10.61 -0.86
CA GLN A 136 -9.90 10.65 0.45
C GLN A 136 -9.15 9.34 0.69
N PHE A 137 -7.92 9.45 1.14
CA PHE A 137 -7.07 8.32 1.51
C PHE A 137 -5.97 8.78 2.46
N ASP A 138 -5.41 7.84 3.20
CA ASP A 138 -4.33 8.10 4.16
C ASP A 138 -2.95 7.80 3.57
N THR A 139 -2.89 6.82 2.68
CA THR A 139 -1.62 6.31 2.14
C THR A 139 -1.76 5.96 0.67
N LEU A 140 -0.76 6.34 -0.14
CA LEU A 140 -0.63 5.94 -1.54
C LEU A 140 0.61 5.06 -1.73
N VAL A 141 0.41 3.89 -2.32
CA VAL A 141 1.49 3.01 -2.77
C VAL A 141 1.49 2.98 -4.29
N TYR A 142 2.62 3.27 -4.90
CA TYR A 142 2.75 3.27 -6.36
C TYR A 142 3.79 2.23 -6.80
N MET A 143 3.36 1.22 -7.54
CA MET A 143 4.23 0.22 -8.16
C MET A 143 4.53 0.59 -9.60
N SER A 144 5.81 0.68 -9.97
CA SER A 144 6.28 1.01 -11.32
C SER A 144 7.71 0.52 -11.54
N ASP A 145 8.17 0.45 -12.77
CA ASP A 145 9.59 0.24 -13.10
C ASP A 145 10.44 1.51 -12.87
N LEU A 146 9.82 2.60 -12.43
CA LEU A 146 10.43 3.90 -12.15
C LEU A 146 11.02 4.63 -13.39
N TRP A 147 10.75 4.15 -14.58
CA TRP A 147 11.07 4.85 -15.83
C TRP A 147 10.00 5.89 -16.14
N ILE A 148 10.02 6.99 -15.38
CA ILE A 148 8.95 7.99 -15.33
C ILE A 148 9.58 9.37 -15.47
N ASP A 149 9.01 10.22 -16.34
CA ASP A 149 9.45 11.60 -16.54
C ASP A 149 8.55 12.62 -15.82
N ASP A 150 7.35 12.21 -15.40
CA ASP A 150 6.28 13.09 -14.92
C ASP A 150 5.97 12.92 -13.42
N TYR A 151 7.03 12.80 -12.59
CA TYR A 151 6.87 12.75 -11.14
C TYR A 151 6.11 13.98 -10.59
N PRO A 152 5.21 13.81 -9.63
CA PRO A 152 4.54 14.94 -9.00
C PRO A 152 5.56 15.84 -8.29
N LYS A 153 5.47 17.16 -8.52
CA LYS A 153 6.38 18.13 -7.89
C LYS A 153 6.10 18.31 -6.40
N HIS A 154 4.85 18.19 -6.00
CA HIS A 154 4.38 18.26 -4.63
C HIS A 154 3.29 17.21 -4.44
N PHE A 155 3.35 16.52 -3.30
CA PHE A 155 2.33 15.60 -2.88
C PHE A 155 2.34 15.54 -1.35
N ASP A 156 1.28 15.97 -0.71
CA ASP A 156 1.24 16.22 0.74
C ASP A 156 0.89 14.97 1.56
N LYS A 157 0.49 13.88 0.91
CA LYS A 157 0.14 12.63 1.59
C LYS A 157 1.28 11.62 1.55
N PRO A 158 1.33 10.67 2.49
CA PRO A 158 2.30 9.59 2.46
C PRO A 158 2.27 8.81 1.15
N LEU A 159 3.42 8.72 0.48
CA LEU A 159 3.61 8.06 -0.80
C LEU A 159 4.80 7.13 -0.75
N LEU A 160 4.58 5.86 -1.05
CA LEU A 160 5.64 4.85 -1.21
C LEU A 160 5.75 4.40 -2.66
N TRP A 161 6.93 4.53 -3.23
CA TRP A 161 7.26 3.95 -4.52
C TRP A 161 7.81 2.54 -4.35
N VAL A 162 7.22 1.58 -5.05
CA VAL A 162 7.70 0.20 -5.12
C VAL A 162 8.23 -0.03 -6.53
N GLY A 163 9.56 -0.10 -6.64
CA GLY A 163 10.23 -0.35 -7.92
C GLY A 163 10.22 -1.83 -8.27
N THR A 164 9.83 -2.18 -9.50
CA THR A 164 10.10 -3.51 -10.05
C THR A 164 11.57 -3.60 -10.42
N ALA A 165 12.23 -4.69 -10.03
CA ALA A 165 13.63 -4.89 -10.36
C ALA A 165 13.75 -5.25 -11.85
N VAL A 166 14.17 -4.30 -12.67
CA VAL A 166 14.66 -4.63 -14.01
C VAL A 166 16.01 -5.34 -13.84
N GLU A 167 16.02 -6.66 -13.98
CA GLU A 167 17.28 -7.42 -14.06
C GLU A 167 18.06 -6.91 -15.29
N GLY A 168 19.12 -6.15 -15.07
CA GLY A 168 20.06 -5.84 -16.14
C GLY A 168 20.70 -4.45 -16.17
N GLN A 169 20.46 -3.56 -15.23
CA GLN A 169 21.23 -2.31 -15.14
C GLN A 169 21.96 -2.19 -13.81
N ARG A 170 23.23 -2.58 -13.86
CA ARG A 170 24.29 -2.16 -12.94
C ARG A 170 25.13 -1.09 -13.62
#